data_dd2781f18b7c493f4451caa533b8ddca
#
_entry.id   dd2781f18b7c493f4451caa533b8ddca
#
_cell.length_a   1.000
_cell.length_b   1.000
_cell.length_c   1.000
_cell.angle_alpha   90.00
_cell.angle_beta   90.00
_cell.angle_gamma   90.00
#
_symmetry.space_group_name_H-M   'P 1'
#
loop_
_entity.id
_entity.type
_entity.pdbx_description
1 polymer ?
#
loop_
_entity_poly.entity_id
_entity_poly.type
_entity_poly.pdbx_seq_one_letter_code
_entity_poly.pdbx_strand_id
1 'polypeptide(L)'
;FIRIGSMVFIDTEKVFIDDDARINENVIVAGIKYPDSFFSLGKRTIIMEYSYVNPTKPVIIGDDSGIGGHCLLFTHGSWLPQIDGFPVAFAPITLGKRVWLPWRVFIMPGVNIGDNVVIGANSLIAKSLPSNCLAAGSPANIIKENYPPTLSKDKRDGIIENIFNDFIEHLKHNLFEVKIINQESQKSIRVHKN
;
A
#
# COMPACT_ATOMS: atom_id res chain seq x y z
N PHE A 1 14.71 -9.09 -0.91
CA PHE A 1 15.39 -7.87 -1.42
C PHE A 1 14.60 -6.64 -1.00
N ILE A 2 15.24 -5.67 -0.35
CA ILE A 2 14.62 -4.39 0.07
C ILE A 2 15.17 -3.28 -0.85
N ARG A 3 14.29 -2.39 -1.33
CA ARG A 3 14.67 -1.21 -2.10
C ARG A 3 14.23 0.06 -1.39
N ILE A 4 15.19 0.96 -1.17
CA ILE A 4 14.96 2.30 -0.62
C ILE A 4 15.42 3.31 -1.67
N GLY A 5 14.53 4.20 -2.08
CA GLY A 5 14.77 5.24 -3.07
C GLY A 5 15.65 6.37 -2.54
N SER A 6 15.97 7.31 -3.41
CA SER A 6 16.76 8.49 -3.05
C SER A 6 15.96 9.45 -2.17
N MET A 7 16.66 10.20 -1.31
CA MET A 7 16.06 11.22 -0.43
C MET A 7 14.95 10.67 0.49
N VAL A 8 14.98 9.38 0.81
CA VAL A 8 14.12 8.81 1.84
C VAL A 8 14.69 9.19 3.21
N PHE A 9 13.83 9.69 4.08
CA PHE A 9 14.20 10.04 5.45
C PHE A 9 13.40 9.19 6.44
N ILE A 10 14.09 8.44 7.29
CA ILE A 10 13.46 7.60 8.32
C ILE A 10 14.04 7.99 9.67
N ASP A 11 13.20 8.53 10.55
CA ASP A 11 13.56 8.93 11.91
C ASP A 11 12.45 8.53 12.90
N THR A 12 12.57 7.36 13.48
CA THR A 12 11.64 6.80 14.49
C THR A 12 12.41 5.90 15.45
N GLU A 13 11.80 5.54 16.59
CA GLU A 13 12.48 4.72 17.62
C GLU A 13 12.80 3.31 17.12
N LYS A 14 11.86 2.69 16.41
CA LYS A 14 12.01 1.32 15.87
C LYS A 14 11.50 1.24 14.45
N VAL A 15 12.23 0.49 13.60
CA VAL A 15 11.89 0.24 12.21
C VAL A 15 11.99 -1.24 11.92
N PHE A 16 11.00 -1.78 11.21
CA PHE A 16 11.04 -3.09 10.61
C PHE A 16 10.58 -3.03 9.16
N ILE A 17 11.41 -3.49 8.23
CA ILE A 17 11.10 -3.56 6.80
C ILE A 17 11.34 -4.99 6.36
N ASP A 18 10.29 -5.65 5.89
CA ASP A 18 10.32 -7.07 5.53
C ASP A 18 10.74 -7.28 4.06
N ASP A 19 10.80 -8.54 3.65
CA ASP A 19 11.29 -8.97 2.33
C ASP A 19 10.52 -8.35 1.17
N ASP A 20 11.25 -7.96 0.12
CA ASP A 20 10.75 -7.39 -1.12
C ASP A 20 9.94 -6.10 -0.96
N ALA A 21 10.04 -5.46 0.20
CA ALA A 21 9.44 -4.16 0.43
C ALA A 21 10.19 -3.05 -0.33
N ARG A 22 9.45 -2.00 -0.68
CA ARG A 22 9.99 -0.84 -1.41
C ARG A 22 9.51 0.46 -0.79
N ILE A 23 10.44 1.39 -0.64
CA ILE A 23 10.15 2.79 -0.28
C ILE A 23 10.73 3.64 -1.41
N ASN A 24 9.86 4.31 -2.14
CA ASN A 24 10.27 5.14 -3.27
C ASN A 24 10.85 6.48 -2.82
N GLU A 25 11.18 7.32 -3.77
CA GLU A 25 11.91 8.58 -3.58
C GLU A 25 11.12 9.60 -2.75
N ASN A 26 11.82 10.40 -1.95
CA ASN A 26 11.25 11.51 -1.17
C ASN A 26 10.16 11.10 -0.16
N VAL A 27 10.14 9.86 0.27
CA VAL A 27 9.25 9.41 1.36
C VAL A 27 9.85 9.82 2.70
N ILE A 28 9.00 10.33 3.58
CA ILE A 28 9.38 10.70 4.94
C ILE A 28 8.65 9.79 5.92
N VAL A 29 9.40 9.16 6.81
CA VAL A 29 8.89 8.39 7.94
C VAL A 29 9.47 9.02 9.21
N ALA A 30 8.76 9.97 9.80
CA ALA A 30 9.28 10.72 10.94
C ALA A 30 8.17 11.26 11.84
N GLY A 31 8.46 11.40 13.13
CA GLY A 31 7.53 11.91 14.13
C GLY A 31 8.21 12.15 15.47
N ILE A 32 7.42 12.48 16.48
CA ILE A 32 7.91 12.57 17.85
C ILE A 32 8.27 11.15 18.32
N LYS A 33 9.45 10.99 18.92
CA LYS A 33 9.91 9.68 19.41
C LYS A 33 9.38 9.41 20.81
N TYR A 34 8.60 8.38 20.93
CA TYR A 34 8.22 7.76 22.20
C TYR A 34 8.81 6.33 22.26
N PRO A 35 8.92 5.71 23.44
CA PRO A 35 9.42 4.34 23.56
C PRO A 35 8.65 3.29 22.74
N ASP A 36 7.40 3.58 22.41
CA ASP A 36 6.51 2.75 21.58
C ASP A 36 6.41 3.20 20.12
N SER A 37 7.12 4.26 19.73
CA SER A 37 7.18 4.70 18.32
C SER A 37 7.77 3.60 17.45
N PHE A 38 7.01 3.18 16.43
CA PHE A 38 7.37 2.04 15.60
C PHE A 38 6.81 2.17 14.19
N PHE A 39 7.64 1.91 13.21
CA PHE A 39 7.24 1.78 11.82
C PHE A 39 7.52 0.36 11.32
N SER A 40 6.50 -0.31 10.79
CA SER A 40 6.60 -1.65 10.21
C SER A 40 6.01 -1.70 8.82
N LEU A 41 6.80 -2.23 7.87
CA LEU A 41 6.43 -2.43 6.48
C LEU A 41 6.54 -3.91 6.14
N GLY A 42 5.41 -4.53 5.78
CA GLY A 42 5.29 -5.96 5.47
C GLY A 42 5.90 -6.35 4.12
N LYS A 43 5.90 -7.64 3.83
CA LYS A 43 6.48 -8.23 2.61
C LYS A 43 5.81 -7.70 1.34
N ARG A 44 6.61 -7.47 0.29
CA ARG A 44 6.14 -7.04 -1.04
C ARG A 44 5.25 -5.79 -1.00
N THR A 45 5.46 -4.96 0.00
CA THR A 45 4.71 -3.72 0.21
C THR A 45 5.48 -2.54 -0.39
N ILE A 46 4.78 -1.58 -0.95
CA ILE A 46 5.38 -0.39 -1.53
C ILE A 46 4.81 0.88 -0.89
N ILE A 47 5.69 1.85 -0.64
CA ILE A 47 5.31 3.24 -0.38
C ILE A 47 5.84 4.09 -1.53
N MET A 48 4.92 4.74 -2.24
CA MET A 48 5.25 5.59 -3.38
C MET A 48 5.65 7.00 -2.93
N GLU A 49 6.16 7.76 -3.88
CA GLU A 49 6.86 9.03 -3.73
C GLU A 49 6.06 10.07 -2.95
N TYR A 50 6.80 10.92 -2.22
CA TYR A 50 6.28 12.08 -1.50
C TYR A 50 5.23 11.75 -0.42
N SER A 51 5.15 10.51 0.01
CA SER A 51 4.27 10.14 1.11
C SER A 51 4.92 10.43 2.45
N TYR A 52 4.10 10.81 3.43
CA TYR A 52 4.55 11.09 4.79
C TYR A 52 3.88 10.13 5.76
N VAL A 53 4.68 9.37 6.48
CA VAL A 53 4.24 8.49 7.56
C VAL A 53 4.75 9.06 8.87
N ASN A 54 3.83 9.37 9.80
CA ASN A 54 4.19 9.87 11.11
C ASN A 54 4.02 8.76 12.16
N PRO A 55 5.09 8.07 12.57
CA PRO A 55 5.04 6.96 13.52
C PRO A 55 5.26 7.42 14.98
N THR A 56 4.74 8.56 15.38
CA THR A 56 4.71 9.00 16.79
C THR A 56 4.08 7.92 17.68
N LYS A 57 3.06 7.24 17.19
CA LYS A 57 2.56 5.95 17.67
C LYS A 57 2.76 4.89 16.57
N PRO A 58 2.66 3.60 16.88
CA PRO A 58 2.94 2.55 15.89
C PRO A 58 2.16 2.72 14.58
N VAL A 59 2.88 2.61 13.45
CA VAL A 59 2.30 2.45 12.11
C VAL A 59 2.72 1.09 11.59
N ILE A 60 1.74 0.21 11.37
CA ILE A 60 1.95 -1.15 10.91
C ILE A 60 1.24 -1.33 9.57
N ILE A 61 1.98 -1.71 8.54
CA ILE A 61 1.45 -1.95 7.19
C ILE A 61 1.71 -3.41 6.84
N GLY A 62 0.64 -4.15 6.59
CA GLY A 62 0.68 -5.59 6.28
C GLY A 62 1.16 -5.90 4.87
N ASP A 63 1.40 -7.20 4.62
CA ASP A 63 1.97 -7.72 3.37
C ASP A 63 1.14 -7.35 2.12
N ASP A 64 1.80 -7.33 0.97
CA ASP A 64 1.17 -7.16 -0.35
C ASP A 64 0.36 -5.87 -0.49
N SER A 65 0.68 -4.85 0.30
CA SER A 65 -0.04 -3.58 0.33
C SER A 65 0.66 -2.50 -0.51
N GLY A 66 -0.11 -1.54 -0.99
CA GLY A 66 0.40 -0.41 -1.74
C GLY A 66 -0.06 0.92 -1.13
N ILE A 67 0.89 1.78 -0.84
CA ILE A 67 0.66 3.17 -0.43
C ILE A 67 1.05 4.05 -1.61
N GLY A 68 0.07 4.65 -2.27
CA GLY A 68 0.26 5.56 -3.39
C GLY A 68 1.00 6.83 -3.01
N GLY A 69 1.30 7.65 -4.00
CA GLY A 69 2.06 8.89 -3.77
C GLY A 69 1.25 9.95 -3.01
N HIS A 70 1.98 10.81 -2.29
CA HIS A 70 1.41 11.90 -1.50
C HIS A 70 0.38 11.45 -0.45
N CYS A 71 0.46 10.22 0.04
CA CYS A 71 -0.36 9.75 1.14
C CYS A 71 0.18 10.26 2.48
N LEU A 72 -0.73 10.52 3.41
CA LEU A 72 -0.43 11.03 4.74
C LEU A 72 -1.00 10.06 5.78
N LEU A 73 -0.13 9.45 6.58
CA LEU A 73 -0.50 8.56 7.68
C LEU A 73 -0.05 9.20 8.99
N PHE A 74 -0.98 9.78 9.73
CA PHE A 74 -0.68 10.54 10.95
C PHE A 74 -1.22 9.85 12.19
N THR A 75 -0.34 9.47 13.10
CA THR A 75 -0.69 8.85 14.38
C THR A 75 -0.93 9.86 15.49
N HIS A 76 -0.82 11.17 15.20
CA HIS A 76 -1.15 12.21 16.15
C HIS A 76 -1.88 13.38 15.48
N GLY A 77 -2.74 14.05 16.27
CA GLY A 77 -3.39 15.30 15.91
C GLY A 77 -3.48 16.17 17.16
N SER A 78 -2.54 17.08 17.30
CA SER A 78 -2.52 17.99 18.45
C SER A 78 -1.62 19.19 18.12
N TRP A 79 -2.13 20.36 18.39
CA TRP A 79 -1.36 21.60 18.29
C TRP A 79 -1.69 22.56 19.43
N LEU A 80 -2.98 22.69 19.78
CA LEU A 80 -3.47 23.58 20.81
C LEU A 80 -3.52 22.90 22.18
N PRO A 81 -3.45 23.63 23.29
CA PRO A 81 -3.41 23.07 24.63
C PRO A 81 -4.67 22.29 24.98
N GLN A 82 -4.51 21.06 25.45
CA GLN A 82 -5.64 20.24 25.91
C GLN A 82 -6.37 20.85 27.12
N ILE A 83 -5.64 21.60 27.95
CA ILE A 83 -6.22 22.30 29.12
C ILE A 83 -7.29 23.31 28.73
N ASP A 84 -7.22 23.84 27.50
CA ASP A 84 -8.20 24.77 26.94
C ASP A 84 -9.37 24.05 26.24
N GLY A 85 -9.45 22.71 26.37
CA GLY A 85 -10.53 21.89 25.81
C GLY A 85 -10.28 21.43 24.36
N PHE A 86 -9.11 21.71 23.78
CA PHE A 86 -8.80 21.24 22.43
C PHE A 86 -8.52 19.74 22.40
N PRO A 87 -8.98 19.03 21.35
CA PRO A 87 -8.76 17.59 21.24
C PRO A 87 -7.29 17.27 21.00
N VAL A 88 -6.82 16.22 21.66
CA VAL A 88 -5.50 15.63 21.45
C VAL A 88 -5.68 14.15 21.12
N ALA A 89 -5.17 13.73 19.98
CA ALA A 89 -5.24 12.34 19.56
C ALA A 89 -3.83 11.79 19.34
N PHE A 90 -3.50 10.71 20.03
CA PHE A 90 -2.30 9.90 19.83
C PHE A 90 -2.74 8.44 19.78
N ALA A 91 -2.76 7.84 18.59
CA ALA A 91 -3.22 6.47 18.44
C ALA A 91 -2.55 5.79 17.24
N PRO A 92 -2.30 4.47 17.31
CA PRO A 92 -1.65 3.73 16.23
C PRO A 92 -2.50 3.67 14.98
N ILE A 93 -1.85 3.44 13.84
CA ILE A 93 -2.48 3.10 12.56
C ILE A 93 -2.07 1.68 12.19
N THR A 94 -3.06 0.86 11.84
CA THR A 94 -2.80 -0.50 11.36
C THR A 94 -3.51 -0.72 10.02
N LEU A 95 -2.73 -1.14 9.02
CA LEU A 95 -3.24 -1.61 7.75
C LEU A 95 -3.00 -3.11 7.66
N GLY A 96 -4.03 -3.85 7.33
CA GLY A 96 -3.97 -5.29 7.08
C GLY A 96 -3.20 -5.62 5.80
N LYS A 97 -3.37 -6.85 5.31
CA LYS A 97 -2.75 -7.33 4.08
C LYS A 97 -3.57 -6.94 2.85
N ARG A 98 -2.88 -6.71 1.74
CA ARG A 98 -3.49 -6.37 0.44
C ARG A 98 -4.41 -5.14 0.53
N VAL A 99 -3.91 -4.11 1.20
CA VAL A 99 -4.56 -2.80 1.27
C VAL A 99 -3.99 -1.92 0.17
N TRP A 100 -4.86 -1.31 -0.62
CA TRP A 100 -4.46 -0.34 -1.63
C TRP A 100 -4.97 1.06 -1.29
N LEU A 101 -4.02 1.96 -0.97
CA LEU A 101 -4.25 3.39 -0.83
C LEU A 101 -3.71 4.07 -2.10
N PRO A 102 -4.55 4.54 -3.01
CA PRO A 102 -4.05 5.31 -4.15
C PRO A 102 -3.58 6.71 -3.73
N TRP A 103 -3.40 7.59 -4.69
CA TRP A 103 -2.83 8.92 -4.45
C TRP A 103 -3.65 9.78 -3.49
N ARG A 104 -2.92 10.52 -2.60
CA ARG A 104 -3.46 11.54 -1.69
C ARG A 104 -4.50 11.02 -0.71
N VAL A 105 -4.32 9.83 -0.21
CA VAL A 105 -5.15 9.33 0.91
C VAL A 105 -4.58 9.85 2.22
N PHE A 106 -5.46 10.37 3.08
CA PHE A 106 -5.11 10.78 4.43
C PHE A 106 -5.75 9.84 5.44
N ILE A 107 -4.92 9.29 6.35
CA ILE A 107 -5.37 8.42 7.44
C ILE A 107 -5.18 9.12 8.77
N MET A 108 -6.28 9.21 9.53
CA MET A 108 -6.32 9.82 10.84
C MET A 108 -5.81 8.88 11.95
N PRO A 109 -5.41 9.44 13.12
CA PRO A 109 -4.98 8.64 14.26
C PRO A 109 -6.03 7.60 14.68
N GLY A 110 -5.58 6.40 15.06
CA GLY A 110 -6.44 5.33 15.60
C GLY A 110 -7.18 4.51 14.55
N VAL A 111 -6.94 4.74 13.27
CA VAL A 111 -7.59 4.00 12.21
C VAL A 111 -6.96 2.61 12.05
N ASN A 112 -7.83 1.61 12.01
CA ASN A 112 -7.50 0.23 11.66
C ASN A 112 -8.22 -0.14 10.35
N ILE A 113 -7.47 -0.54 9.34
CA ILE A 113 -7.99 -1.01 8.04
C ILE A 113 -7.73 -2.51 7.96
N GLY A 114 -8.79 -3.30 7.73
CA GLY A 114 -8.69 -4.74 7.58
C GLY A 114 -8.00 -5.19 6.29
N ASP A 115 -8.03 -6.49 6.02
CA ASP A 115 -7.41 -7.08 4.83
C ASP A 115 -8.26 -6.86 3.56
N ASN A 116 -7.61 -6.85 2.38
CA ASN A 116 -8.27 -6.75 1.08
C ASN A 116 -9.13 -5.49 0.93
N VAL A 117 -8.60 -4.36 1.32
CA VAL A 117 -9.31 -3.07 1.25
C VAL A 117 -8.72 -2.19 0.17
N VAL A 118 -9.59 -1.63 -0.65
CA VAL A 118 -9.23 -0.62 -1.64
C VAL A 118 -9.86 0.71 -1.26
N ILE A 119 -9.07 1.76 -1.32
CA ILE A 119 -9.52 3.13 -1.04
C ILE A 119 -9.59 3.92 -2.35
N GLY A 120 -10.54 4.83 -2.48
CA GLY A 120 -10.55 5.80 -3.58
C GLY A 120 -9.50 6.90 -3.38
N ALA A 121 -8.95 7.44 -4.47
CA ALA A 121 -7.99 8.55 -4.38
C ALA A 121 -8.61 9.80 -3.71
N ASN A 122 -7.78 10.64 -3.10
CA ASN A 122 -8.17 11.85 -2.36
C ASN A 122 -9.16 11.60 -1.19
N SER A 123 -9.11 10.42 -0.59
CA SER A 123 -10.00 10.08 0.54
C SER A 123 -9.40 10.46 1.89
N LEU A 124 -10.28 10.84 2.82
CA LEU A 124 -9.96 11.02 4.24
C LEU A 124 -10.51 9.84 5.05
N ILE A 125 -9.63 9.01 5.58
CA ILE A 125 -10.01 7.88 6.42
C ILE A 125 -10.00 8.32 7.89
N ALA A 126 -11.18 8.64 8.39
CA ALA A 126 -11.38 9.11 9.77
C ALA A 126 -11.95 8.02 10.69
N LYS A 127 -12.30 6.85 10.14
CA LYS A 127 -12.84 5.71 10.88
C LYS A 127 -12.24 4.41 10.36
N SER A 128 -12.14 3.42 11.24
CA SER A 128 -11.67 2.08 10.85
C SER A 128 -12.59 1.42 9.81
N LEU A 129 -11.98 0.62 8.96
CA LEU A 129 -12.66 -0.08 7.86
C LEU A 129 -12.53 -1.59 8.02
N PRO A 130 -13.62 -2.36 7.81
CA PRO A 130 -13.55 -3.81 7.85
C PRO A 130 -12.78 -4.37 6.64
N SER A 131 -12.41 -5.65 6.72
CA SER A 131 -11.82 -6.36 5.59
C SER A 131 -12.81 -6.48 4.41
N ASN A 132 -12.25 -6.66 3.20
CA ASN A 132 -13.00 -6.97 1.98
C ASN A 132 -13.99 -5.86 1.58
N CYS A 133 -13.53 -4.62 1.55
CA CYS A 133 -14.37 -3.49 1.13
C CYS A 133 -13.65 -2.52 0.18
N LEU A 134 -14.45 -1.74 -0.54
CA LEU A 134 -14.05 -0.54 -1.25
C LEU A 134 -14.64 0.66 -0.52
N ALA A 135 -13.82 1.60 -0.12
CA ALA A 135 -14.24 2.84 0.53
C ALA A 135 -13.68 4.07 -0.18
N ALA A 136 -14.41 5.17 -0.19
CA ALA A 136 -13.92 6.43 -0.75
C ALA A 136 -14.65 7.64 -0.17
N GLY A 137 -14.07 8.82 -0.38
CA GLY A 137 -14.65 10.11 -0.02
C GLY A 137 -13.93 10.82 1.13
N SER A 138 -14.40 12.00 1.46
CA SER A 138 -13.87 12.83 2.56
C SER A 138 -15.02 13.40 3.42
N PRO A 139 -15.35 12.75 4.54
CA PRO A 139 -14.79 11.49 5.06
C PRO A 139 -15.19 10.28 4.23
N ALA A 140 -14.33 9.25 4.21
CA ALA A 140 -14.56 8.04 3.45
C ALA A 140 -15.69 7.18 4.05
N ASN A 141 -16.50 6.63 3.15
CA ASN A 141 -17.55 5.67 3.45
C ASN A 141 -17.37 4.41 2.60
N ILE A 142 -17.88 3.28 3.08
CA ILE A 142 -17.87 2.02 2.33
C ILE A 142 -18.81 2.16 1.12
N ILE A 143 -18.27 1.97 -0.08
CA ILE A 143 -19.02 1.99 -1.35
C ILE A 143 -19.43 0.59 -1.76
N LYS A 144 -18.58 -0.41 -1.46
CA LYS A 144 -18.83 -1.83 -1.75
C LYS A 144 -18.32 -2.70 -0.62
N GLU A 145 -19.13 -3.63 -0.18
CA GLU A 145 -18.75 -4.74 0.67
C GLU A 145 -18.44 -5.99 -0.21
N ASN A 146 -17.80 -6.99 0.37
CA ASN A 146 -17.36 -8.20 -0.32
C ASN A 146 -16.54 -7.91 -1.58
N TYR A 147 -15.58 -7.02 -1.44
CA TYR A 147 -14.68 -6.57 -2.49
C TYR A 147 -13.23 -6.99 -2.16
N PRO A 148 -12.40 -7.44 -3.13
CA PRO A 148 -12.75 -7.66 -4.54
C PRO A 148 -13.68 -8.87 -4.71
N PRO A 149 -14.48 -8.91 -5.79
CA PRO A 149 -15.38 -10.02 -6.03
C PRO A 149 -14.59 -11.30 -6.34
N THR A 150 -15.11 -12.46 -5.93
CA THR A 150 -14.56 -13.74 -6.34
C THR A 150 -14.80 -13.96 -7.83
N LEU A 151 -13.74 -14.18 -8.58
CA LEU A 151 -13.84 -14.46 -10.01
C LEU A 151 -14.13 -15.93 -10.28
N SER A 152 -14.99 -16.22 -11.26
CA SER A 152 -15.15 -17.56 -11.80
C SER A 152 -13.83 -18.05 -12.44
N LYS A 153 -13.69 -19.38 -12.59
CA LYS A 153 -12.50 -19.96 -13.23
C LYS A 153 -12.28 -19.38 -14.63
N ASP A 154 -13.33 -19.37 -15.45
CA ASP A 154 -13.24 -18.88 -16.84
C ASP A 154 -12.81 -17.42 -16.93
N LYS A 155 -13.35 -16.56 -16.05
CA LYS A 155 -12.91 -15.16 -15.99
C LYS A 155 -11.45 -15.01 -15.58
N ARG A 156 -11.00 -15.83 -14.64
CA ARG A 156 -9.60 -15.84 -14.19
C ARG A 156 -8.67 -16.30 -15.29
N ASP A 157 -9.04 -17.39 -15.96
CA ASP A 157 -8.26 -17.94 -17.07
C ASP A 157 -8.16 -16.95 -18.24
N GLY A 158 -9.25 -16.24 -18.57
CA GLY A 158 -9.24 -15.17 -19.56
C GLY A 158 -8.33 -13.99 -19.18
N ILE A 159 -8.32 -13.61 -17.90
CA ILE A 159 -7.41 -12.54 -17.43
C ILE A 159 -5.95 -13.00 -17.53
N ILE A 160 -5.65 -14.24 -17.16
CA ILE A 160 -4.29 -14.82 -17.25
C ILE A 160 -3.81 -14.82 -18.70
N GLU A 161 -4.70 -15.23 -19.64
CA GLU A 161 -4.37 -15.22 -21.06
C GLU A 161 -4.06 -13.81 -21.57
N ASN A 162 -4.85 -12.81 -21.19
CA ASN A 162 -4.61 -11.43 -21.58
C ASN A 162 -3.26 -10.92 -21.02
N ILE A 163 -2.99 -11.14 -19.72
CA ILE A 163 -1.72 -10.75 -19.09
C ILE A 163 -0.53 -11.41 -19.84
N PHE A 164 -0.67 -12.68 -20.19
CA PHE A 164 0.36 -13.42 -20.92
C PHE A 164 0.61 -12.81 -22.31
N ASN A 165 -0.44 -12.45 -23.04
CA ASN A 165 -0.33 -11.84 -24.35
C ASN A 165 0.28 -10.42 -24.28
N ASP A 166 -0.17 -9.59 -23.31
CA ASP A 166 0.40 -8.26 -23.09
C ASP A 166 1.89 -8.33 -22.76
N PHE A 167 2.28 -9.32 -21.94
CA PHE A 167 3.68 -9.55 -21.62
C PHE A 167 4.53 -9.92 -22.86
N ILE A 168 3.99 -10.78 -23.74
CA ILE A 168 4.64 -11.13 -25.00
C ILE A 168 4.85 -9.89 -25.88
N GLU A 169 3.81 -9.07 -26.04
CA GLU A 169 3.90 -7.83 -26.82
C GLU A 169 4.90 -6.85 -26.21
N HIS A 170 4.95 -6.74 -24.89
CA HIS A 170 5.94 -5.93 -24.20
C HIS A 170 7.39 -6.42 -24.47
N LEU A 171 7.61 -7.72 -24.44
CA LEU A 171 8.92 -8.30 -24.74
C LEU A 171 9.34 -8.01 -26.21
N LYS A 172 8.43 -8.21 -27.17
CA LYS A 172 8.69 -7.91 -28.59
C LYS A 172 9.00 -6.43 -28.80
N HIS A 173 8.24 -5.53 -28.16
CA HIS A 173 8.48 -4.09 -28.21
C HIS A 173 9.90 -3.71 -27.72
N ASN A 174 10.41 -4.43 -26.74
CA ASN A 174 11.77 -4.24 -26.21
C ASN A 174 12.84 -5.06 -26.95
N LEU A 175 12.57 -5.45 -28.20
CA LEU A 175 13.50 -6.14 -29.09
C LEU A 175 13.97 -7.51 -28.59
N PHE A 176 13.14 -8.23 -27.83
CA PHE A 176 13.39 -9.62 -27.49
C PHE A 176 12.76 -10.55 -28.54
N GLU A 177 13.49 -11.58 -28.92
CA GLU A 177 12.86 -12.70 -29.63
C GLU A 177 12.08 -13.57 -28.65
N VAL A 178 10.78 -13.75 -28.93
CA VAL A 178 9.87 -14.49 -28.05
C VAL A 178 9.39 -15.75 -28.74
N LYS A 179 9.66 -16.91 -28.14
CA LYS A 179 9.15 -18.20 -28.59
C LYS A 179 8.16 -18.76 -27.56
N ILE A 180 6.90 -18.93 -27.96
CA ILE A 180 5.88 -19.55 -27.11
C ILE A 180 6.05 -21.06 -27.21
N ILE A 181 6.15 -21.74 -26.07
CA ILE A 181 6.24 -23.18 -25.97
C ILE A 181 4.98 -23.67 -25.26
N ASN A 182 4.15 -24.42 -25.98
CA ASN A 182 2.96 -25.05 -25.40
C ASN A 182 3.31 -26.51 -25.07
N GLN A 183 3.25 -26.86 -23.80
CA GLN A 183 3.38 -28.26 -23.31
C GLN A 183 2.15 -28.63 -22.53
N GLU A 184 1.42 -29.63 -22.98
CA GLU A 184 0.20 -30.29 -22.46
C GLU A 184 -0.71 -29.52 -21.48
N SER A 185 -0.21 -28.78 -20.53
CA SER A 185 -0.99 -27.97 -19.56
C SER A 185 -0.26 -26.67 -19.13
N GLN A 186 0.92 -26.40 -19.70
CA GLN A 186 1.71 -25.21 -19.38
C GLN A 186 2.09 -24.44 -20.62
N LYS A 187 1.80 -23.13 -20.61
CA LYS A 187 2.39 -22.17 -21.56
C LYS A 187 3.68 -21.62 -20.95
N SER A 188 4.76 -21.72 -21.66
CA SER A 188 6.02 -21.10 -21.27
C SER A 188 6.58 -20.22 -22.39
N ILE A 189 7.44 -19.28 -22.01
CA ILE A 189 8.07 -18.35 -22.95
C ILE A 189 9.58 -18.59 -22.91
N ARG A 190 10.19 -18.76 -24.04
CA ARG A 190 11.63 -18.67 -24.18
C ARG A 190 11.97 -17.33 -24.79
N VAL A 191 12.85 -16.58 -24.13
CA VAL A 191 13.24 -15.22 -24.51
C VAL A 191 14.72 -15.24 -24.86
N HIS A 192 15.08 -14.67 -26.02
CA HIS A 192 16.44 -14.38 -26.40
C HIS A 192 16.57 -12.86 -26.59
N LYS A 193 17.60 -12.27 -26.01
CA LYS A 193 17.96 -10.88 -26.28
C LYS A 193 18.79 -10.85 -27.57
N ASN A 194 18.38 -10.06 -28.55
CA ASN A 194 19.14 -9.75 -29.73
C ASN A 194 20.38 -8.91 -29.42
#